data_bc7d7a3dafcda02ef3dc4371ceb25099
#
_entry.id   bc7d7a3dafcda02ef3dc4371ceb25099
#
_cell.length_a   1.000
_cell.length_b   1.000
_cell.length_c   1.000
_cell.angle_alpha   90.00
_cell.angle_beta   90.00
_cell.angle_gamma   90.00
#
_symmetry.space_group_name_H-M   'P 1'
#
loop_
_entity.id
_entity.type
_entity.pdbx_description
1 polymer ?
#
loop_
_entity_poly.entity_id
_entity_poly.type
_entity_poly.pdbx_seq_one_letter_code
_entity_poly.pdbx_strand_id
1 'polypeptide(L)'
;MTTQNPIVVEISTELVTVEINRFAIPVQYPLAENVLVVPYGTITSTNLQDALKELADQDFRSSTQPDSPNVDEGDTWYDTENNQLKVYRETSIGVFEWVPIIVGNISPDSDTLDAGAF
;
A
#
# COMPACT_ATOMS: atom_id res chain seq x y z
N MET A 1 -41.47 -49.01 -12.15
CA MET A 1 -41.90 -48.24 -12.78
C MET A 1 -41.98 -46.93 -12.21
N THR A 2 -42.72 -46.73 -11.34
CA THR A 2 -42.89 -45.42 -10.77
C THR A 2 -41.71 -44.95 -9.98
N THR A 3 -40.85 -45.84 -9.59
CA THR A 3 -39.75 -45.47 -8.75
C THR A 3 -38.70 -44.67 -9.45
N GLN A 4 -38.68 -44.68 -10.75
CA GLN A 4 -37.66 -43.97 -11.47
C GLN A 4 -37.81 -42.48 -11.39
N ASN A 5 -39.05 -42.01 -11.42
CA ASN A 5 -39.29 -40.60 -11.38
C ASN A 5 -38.77 -39.90 -10.14
N PRO A 6 -39.00 -40.47 -8.95
CA PRO A 6 -38.47 -39.86 -7.74
C PRO A 6 -36.97 -39.73 -7.75
N ILE A 7 -36.31 -40.72 -8.31
CA ILE A 7 -34.87 -40.74 -8.34
C ILE A 7 -34.34 -39.58 -9.18
N VAL A 8 -34.97 -39.32 -10.30
CA VAL A 8 -34.53 -38.25 -11.19
C VAL A 8 -34.70 -36.89 -10.50
N VAL A 9 -35.77 -36.73 -9.75
CA VAL A 9 -36.00 -35.48 -9.07
C VAL A 9 -34.93 -35.22 -8.02
N GLU A 10 -34.52 -36.28 -7.34
CA GLU A 10 -33.50 -36.10 -6.31
C GLU A 10 -32.19 -35.66 -6.91
N ILE A 11 -31.82 -36.19 -8.05
CA ILE A 11 -30.56 -35.82 -8.69
C ILE A 11 -30.58 -34.34 -9.05
N SER A 12 -31.69 -33.87 -9.59
CA SER A 12 -31.80 -32.49 -9.98
C SER A 12 -31.66 -31.58 -8.78
N THR A 13 -32.24 -31.93 -7.67
CA THR A 13 -32.16 -31.14 -6.45
C THR A 13 -30.75 -31.06 -5.97
N GLU A 14 -30.01 -32.12 -6.02
CA GLU A 14 -28.63 -32.10 -5.57
C GLU A 14 -27.78 -31.20 -6.42
N LEU A 15 -27.97 -31.20 -7.71
CA LEU A 15 -27.20 -30.36 -8.59
C LEU A 15 -27.41 -28.87 -8.29
N VAL A 16 -28.65 -28.51 -8.05
CA VAL A 16 -28.96 -27.13 -7.74
C VAL A 16 -28.30 -26.70 -6.43
N THR A 17 -28.32 -27.58 -5.46
CA THR A 17 -27.71 -27.31 -4.17
C THR A 17 -26.21 -27.07 -4.32
N VAL A 18 -25.55 -27.85 -5.12
CA VAL A 18 -24.10 -27.68 -5.31
C VAL A 18 -23.80 -26.37 -5.96
N GLU A 19 -24.58 -25.93 -6.91
CA GLU A 19 -24.36 -24.64 -7.55
C GLU A 19 -24.52 -23.49 -6.58
N ILE A 20 -25.51 -23.57 -5.73
CA ILE A 20 -25.71 -22.53 -4.75
C ILE A 20 -24.51 -22.42 -3.82
N ASN A 21 -23.97 -23.54 -3.43
CA ASN A 21 -22.80 -23.52 -2.56
C ASN A 21 -21.61 -22.89 -3.23
N ARG A 22 -21.44 -23.07 -4.52
CA ARG A 22 -20.34 -22.46 -5.22
C ARG A 22 -20.44 -20.96 -5.21
N PHE A 23 -21.62 -20.42 -5.36
CA PHE A 23 -21.78 -19.00 -5.34
C PHE A 23 -21.58 -18.44 -3.94
N ALA A 24 -21.92 -19.20 -2.94
CA ALA A 24 -21.79 -18.73 -1.57
C ALA A 24 -20.33 -18.50 -1.20
N ILE A 25 -19.45 -19.37 -1.66
CA ILE A 25 -18.04 -19.28 -1.30
C ILE A 25 -17.38 -18.00 -1.79
N PRO A 26 -17.52 -17.60 -3.04
CA PRO A 26 -16.87 -16.40 -3.52
C PRO A 26 -17.40 -15.13 -2.87
N VAL A 27 -18.59 -15.17 -2.35
CA VAL A 27 -19.18 -14.02 -1.73
C VAL A 27 -18.61 -13.75 -0.37
N GLN A 28 -17.96 -14.74 0.20
CA GLN A 28 -17.39 -14.53 1.51
C GLN A 28 -16.06 -13.83 1.38
N TYR A 29 -16.06 -12.64 1.66
CA TYR A 29 -14.95 -11.72 1.92
C TYR A 29 -13.56 -12.18 1.48
N PRO A 30 -13.16 -11.91 0.26
CA PRO A 30 -11.81 -12.23 -0.18
C PRO A 30 -10.82 -11.41 0.64
N LEU A 31 -9.73 -12.04 1.04
CA LEU A 31 -8.68 -11.35 1.75
C LEU A 31 -7.86 -10.55 0.75
N ALA A 32 -7.36 -9.41 1.19
CA ALA A 32 -6.57 -8.55 0.33
C ALA A 32 -5.34 -9.27 -0.22
N GLU A 33 -4.79 -10.19 0.53
CA GLU A 33 -3.63 -10.95 0.08
C GLU A 33 -3.94 -11.87 -1.09
N ASN A 34 -5.22 -12.14 -1.32
CA ASN A 34 -5.65 -12.99 -2.42
C ASN A 34 -6.20 -12.23 -3.61
N VAL A 35 -6.20 -10.91 -3.57
CA VAL A 35 -6.69 -10.10 -4.67
C VAL A 35 -5.51 -9.74 -5.56
N LEU A 36 -5.60 -10.09 -6.84
CA LEU A 36 -4.50 -9.86 -7.77
C LEU A 36 -4.38 -8.38 -8.12
N VAL A 37 -3.14 -7.93 -8.23
CA VAL A 37 -2.81 -6.58 -8.63
C VAL A 37 -1.77 -6.66 -9.73
N VAL A 38 -1.89 -5.81 -10.72
CA VAL A 38 -0.88 -5.73 -11.77
C VAL A 38 0.14 -4.68 -11.34
N PRO A 39 1.42 -5.03 -11.26
CA PRO A 39 2.43 -4.06 -10.84
C PRO A 39 2.42 -2.80 -11.68
N TYR A 40 2.66 -1.67 -11.04
CA TYR A 40 2.67 -0.40 -11.75
C TYR A 40 3.57 0.60 -11.03
N GLY A 41 4.49 1.21 -11.77
CA GLY A 41 5.39 2.21 -11.20
C GLY A 41 6.29 1.58 -10.13
N THR A 42 6.27 2.16 -8.96
CA THR A 42 7.07 1.68 -7.84
C THR A 42 6.40 0.53 -7.10
N ILE A 43 5.15 0.21 -7.44
CA ILE A 43 4.45 -0.90 -6.82
C ILE A 43 4.76 -2.16 -7.61
N THR A 44 5.51 -3.06 -7.02
CA THR A 44 5.96 -4.28 -7.71
C THR A 44 5.20 -5.52 -7.27
N SER A 45 4.43 -5.42 -6.21
CA SER A 45 3.68 -6.55 -5.67
C SER A 45 2.54 -6.97 -6.58
N THR A 46 2.19 -8.24 -6.50
CA THR A 46 1.14 -8.82 -7.34
C THR A 46 -0.14 -9.09 -6.58
N ASN A 47 -0.19 -8.77 -5.29
CA ASN A 47 -1.43 -8.87 -4.52
C ASN A 47 -1.73 -7.57 -3.82
N LEU A 48 -3.00 -7.35 -3.52
CA LEU A 48 -3.46 -6.07 -2.99
C LEU A 48 -2.87 -5.75 -1.62
N GLN A 49 -2.74 -6.75 -0.76
CA GLN A 49 -2.22 -6.52 0.59
C GLN A 49 -0.81 -5.94 0.53
N ASP A 50 0.06 -6.54 -0.25
CA ASP A 50 1.44 -6.09 -0.33
C ASP A 50 1.56 -4.80 -1.14
N ALA A 51 0.73 -4.62 -2.15
CA ALA A 51 0.71 -3.37 -2.91
C ALA A 51 0.35 -2.20 -2.01
N LEU A 52 -0.60 -2.38 -1.09
CA LEU A 52 -0.97 -1.33 -0.14
C LEU A 52 0.16 -1.04 0.84
N LYS A 53 0.90 -2.06 1.23
CA LYS A 53 2.05 -1.85 2.11
C LYS A 53 3.12 -1.05 1.37
N GLU A 54 3.42 -1.43 0.15
CA GLU A 54 4.39 -0.68 -0.64
C GLU A 54 3.99 0.77 -0.81
N LEU A 55 2.71 1.02 -1.02
CA LEU A 55 2.22 2.37 -1.17
C LEU A 55 2.34 3.13 0.15
N ALA A 56 2.01 2.49 1.26
CA ALA A 56 2.10 3.11 2.57
C ALA A 56 3.55 3.43 2.94
N ASP A 57 4.48 2.59 2.49
CA ASP A 57 5.89 2.76 2.82
C ASP A 57 6.56 3.86 2.00
N GLN A 58 5.84 4.52 1.11
CA GLN A 58 6.39 5.64 0.36
C GLN A 58 6.16 6.98 1.06
N ASP A 59 5.26 7.00 2.05
CA ASP A 59 4.91 8.25 2.71
C ASP A 59 4.61 7.95 4.18
N PHE A 60 5.62 8.08 5.00
CA PHE A 60 5.49 7.77 6.43
C PHE A 60 5.02 8.98 7.24
N ARG A 61 4.37 8.69 8.35
CA ARG A 61 3.95 9.72 9.27
C ARG A 61 4.02 9.17 10.69
N SER A 62 5.02 9.60 11.43
CA SER A 62 5.27 9.07 12.77
C SER A 62 6.22 9.94 13.54
N SER A 63 6.29 9.72 14.85
CA SER A 63 7.26 10.38 15.70
C SER A 63 8.58 9.60 15.73
N THR A 64 8.56 8.38 15.23
CA THR A 64 9.75 7.53 15.21
C THR A 64 10.25 7.44 13.78
N GLN A 65 11.54 7.56 13.61
CA GLN A 65 12.14 7.50 12.29
C GLN A 65 11.91 6.14 11.64
N PRO A 66 11.39 6.12 10.42
CA PRO A 66 11.25 4.86 9.69
C PRO A 66 12.62 4.30 9.31
N ASP A 67 12.74 2.99 9.38
CA ASP A 67 14.00 2.31 9.08
C ASP A 67 13.84 1.22 8.05
N SER A 68 14.97 0.84 7.49
CA SER A 68 15.03 -0.33 6.63
C SER A 68 14.42 -1.54 7.34
N PRO A 69 13.83 -2.49 6.60
CA PRO A 69 13.92 -2.64 5.15
C PRO A 69 12.83 -1.93 4.36
N ASN A 70 11.97 -1.20 5.01
CA ASN A 70 10.80 -0.64 4.33
C ASN A 70 11.02 0.77 3.80
N VAL A 71 12.25 1.26 3.82
CA VAL A 71 12.56 2.62 3.40
C VAL A 71 13.43 2.58 2.15
N ASP A 72 13.01 3.33 1.13
CA ASP A 72 13.76 3.43 -0.11
C ASP A 72 14.03 4.88 -0.45
N GLU A 73 15.01 5.08 -1.31
CA GLU A 73 15.34 6.43 -1.72
C GLU A 73 14.16 7.11 -2.40
N GLY A 74 13.84 8.29 -1.95
CA GLY A 74 12.69 9.03 -2.48
C GLY A 74 11.48 9.00 -1.59
N ASP A 75 11.48 8.13 -0.59
CA ASP A 75 10.35 8.08 0.35
C ASP A 75 10.29 9.35 1.17
N THR A 76 9.09 9.67 1.65
CA THR A 76 8.90 10.86 2.47
C THR A 76 8.45 10.48 3.87
N TRP A 77 8.80 11.30 4.82
CA TRP A 77 8.42 11.08 6.22
C TRP A 77 8.07 12.40 6.89
N TYR A 78 6.83 12.48 7.37
CA TYR A 78 6.47 13.62 8.19
C TYR A 78 6.76 13.25 9.65
N ASP A 79 7.80 13.87 10.18
CA ASP A 79 8.24 13.68 11.55
C ASP A 79 7.33 14.48 12.46
N THR A 80 6.42 13.80 13.17
CA THR A 80 5.44 14.47 14.00
C THR A 80 6.03 15.05 15.30
N GLU A 81 7.20 14.61 15.66
CA GLU A 81 7.83 15.12 16.86
C GLU A 81 8.45 16.49 16.60
N ASN A 82 9.10 16.65 15.46
CA ASN A 82 9.77 17.89 15.11
C ASN A 82 9.01 18.72 14.08
N ASN A 83 7.86 18.25 13.64
CA ASN A 83 7.03 18.92 12.64
C ASN A 83 7.80 19.24 11.37
N GLN A 84 8.50 18.25 10.86
CA GLN A 84 9.30 18.40 9.65
C GLN A 84 8.97 17.36 8.62
N LEU A 85 8.90 17.77 7.37
CA LEU A 85 8.79 16.84 6.26
C LEU A 85 10.19 16.52 5.78
N LYS A 86 10.50 15.25 5.68
CA LYS A 86 11.84 14.78 5.30
C LYS A 86 11.75 13.85 4.10
N VAL A 87 12.84 13.76 3.36
CA VAL A 87 12.95 12.83 2.25
C VAL A 87 14.16 11.95 2.49
N TYR A 88 14.04 10.67 2.17
CA TYR A 88 15.14 9.74 2.32
C TYR A 88 15.98 9.80 1.05
N ARG A 89 17.21 10.18 1.15
CA ARG A 89 18.04 10.32 -0.04
C ARG A 89 19.52 10.07 0.26
N GLU A 90 20.26 9.84 -0.79
CA GLU A 90 21.69 9.64 -0.67
C GLU A 90 22.36 10.99 -0.41
N THR A 91 23.09 11.07 0.66
CA THR A 91 23.81 12.31 1.04
C THR A 91 25.29 12.21 0.69
N SER A 92 25.78 10.99 0.59
CA SER A 92 27.14 10.69 0.15
C SER A 92 27.09 9.31 -0.47
N ILE A 93 28.06 8.97 -1.26
CA ILE A 93 28.07 7.69 -1.94
C ILE A 93 27.80 6.55 -0.97
N GLY A 94 26.68 5.89 -1.16
CA GLY A 94 26.29 4.76 -0.32
C GLY A 94 25.73 5.12 1.05
N VAL A 95 25.56 6.41 1.34
CA VAL A 95 25.04 6.86 2.63
C VAL A 95 23.69 7.51 2.42
N PHE A 96 22.66 6.95 3.02
CA PHE A 96 21.30 7.45 2.88
C PHE A 96 20.78 7.96 4.21
N GLU A 97 20.08 9.08 4.17
CA GLU A 97 19.58 9.71 5.38
C GLU A 97 18.26 10.42 5.15
N TRP A 98 17.53 10.62 6.23
CA TRP A 98 16.32 11.42 6.19
C TRP A 98 16.71 12.89 6.25
N VAL A 99 16.50 13.62 5.18
CA VAL A 99 16.91 15.00 5.07
C VAL A 99 15.68 15.90 5.07
N PRO A 100 15.61 16.89 5.95
CA PRO A 100 14.46 17.79 5.97
C PRO A 100 14.32 18.55 4.66
N ILE A 101 13.08 18.69 4.21
CA ILE A 101 12.77 19.49 3.04
C ILE A 101 12.49 20.88 3.55
N ILE A 102 13.33 21.79 3.17
CA ILE A 102 13.16 23.19 3.56
C ILE A 102 12.43 23.89 2.45
N VAL A 103 11.25 24.38 2.77
CA VAL A 103 10.44 24.99 1.75
C VAL A 103 10.32 26.46 2.08
N GLY A 104 10.84 27.25 1.23
CA GLY A 104 10.64 28.68 1.33
C GLY A 104 11.19 29.28 2.56
N ASN A 105 10.46 30.17 3.04
CA ASN A 105 10.88 31.06 4.05
C ASN A 105 10.77 30.52 5.45
N ILE A 106 11.80 29.91 5.87
CA ILE A 106 11.79 29.36 7.20
C ILE A 106 12.22 30.37 8.19
N SER A 107 13.04 31.31 7.76
CA SER A 107 13.46 32.35 8.63
C SER A 107 13.69 33.60 7.81
N PRO A 108 13.64 34.74 8.44
CA PRO A 108 13.92 35.97 7.74
C PRO A 108 15.25 35.95 7.04
N ASP A 109 16.16 35.26 7.64
CA ASP A 109 17.47 35.18 7.04
C ASP A 109 17.47 34.42 5.74
N SER A 110 16.73 33.40 5.68
CA SER A 110 16.65 32.65 4.47
C SER A 110 16.06 33.47 3.37
N ASP A 111 15.06 34.19 3.71
CA ASP A 111 14.45 35.03 2.74
C ASP A 111 15.38 36.01 2.24
N THR A 112 16.05 36.62 3.14
CA THR A 112 16.99 37.62 2.80
C THR A 112 18.05 37.11 1.88
N LEU A 113 18.45 35.94 2.13
CA LEU A 113 19.43 35.36 1.32
C LEU A 113 18.99 35.25 -0.07
N ASP A 114 17.83 34.79 -0.18
CA ASP A 114 17.39 34.63 -1.43
C ASP A 114 17.31 35.79 -2.18
N ALA A 115 16.72 36.69 -1.63
CA ALA A 115 16.46 37.83 -2.34
C ALA A 115 17.62 38.68 -2.37
N GLY A 116 18.06 38.79 -1.25
CA GLY A 116 18.98 39.81 -1.12
C GLY A 116 20.18 39.51 -1.79
N ALA A 117 20.36 38.37 -1.84
CA ALA A 117 21.60 38.07 -2.31
C ALA A 117 21.63 38.35 -3.67
N PHE A 118 20.71 38.69 -3.97
CA PHE A 118 20.75 38.86 -5.24
C PHE A 118 20.25 39.95 -5.68
#